data_43f3b1f0ad5ecacae5e65a617beb9955
#
_entry.id   43f3b1f0ad5ecacae5e65a617beb9955
#
_cell.length_a   1.000
_cell.length_b   1.000
_cell.length_c   1.000
_cell.angle_alpha   90.00
_cell.angle_beta   90.00
_cell.angle_gamma   90.00
#
_symmetry.space_group_name_H-M   'P 1'
#
loop_
_entity.id
_entity.type
_entity.pdbx_description
1 polymer ?
#
loop_
_entity_poly.entity_id
_entity_poly.type
_entity_poly.pdbx_seq_one_letter_code
_entity_poly.pdbx_strand_id
1 'polypeptide(L)'
;MNSFDIFNGDADGLCGITQLRLANPKRSTCVTGVKRNNILLNDARLSANSQLTVVDISLHSNLHGLTQALDQGCSVEWFDHHHPGVIPKHRNLVTHIDTDPHVCSSLIINKLLKNRFAHWAIVAAFGDNLKESAYSLATTFGTPQVKIDVLKDLGVCINYNSYGACIEDLHYHPETLYNIMQEFDDPMNLVAETDILPTLKAHYEADLTSARNIPVKAINDYVAIAILPNKKWARRINGLYANTLSNHFPDRAHAILIEKSDGYTASIRAPQNNPLNAHQVALKFETGGGRHTAAGIQHLPADQISYLEGELTRHYCPH
;
A
#
# COMPACT_ATOMS: atom_id res chain seq x y z
N MET A 1 9.91 -26.80 13.39
CA MET A 1 10.36 -25.94 12.29
C MET A 1 9.74 -24.57 12.54
N ASN A 2 10.55 -23.50 12.57
CA ASN A 2 10.03 -22.14 12.81
C ASN A 2 9.28 -21.67 11.55
N SER A 3 8.21 -20.90 11.76
CA SER A 3 7.45 -20.28 10.69
C SER A 3 7.47 -18.78 10.83
N PHE A 4 7.59 -18.08 9.69
CA PHE A 4 7.52 -16.62 9.63
C PHE A 4 6.47 -16.19 8.61
N ASP A 5 5.67 -15.21 8.99
CA ASP A 5 4.75 -14.49 8.13
C ASP A 5 5.31 -13.09 7.90
N ILE A 6 5.73 -12.84 6.68
CA ILE A 6 6.41 -11.60 6.27
C ILE A 6 5.48 -10.89 5.29
N PHE A 7 4.91 -9.74 5.68
CA PHE A 7 3.87 -9.11 4.87
C PHE A 7 3.86 -7.59 5.03
N ASN A 8 3.43 -6.91 3.96
CA ASN A 8 3.19 -5.48 4.01
C ASN A 8 2.07 -5.17 5.02
N GLY A 9 2.24 -4.13 5.84
CA GLY A 9 1.26 -3.74 6.85
C GLY A 9 0.04 -3.00 6.32
N ASP A 10 -0.19 -3.00 5.01
CA ASP A 10 -1.35 -2.39 4.38
C ASP A 10 -2.53 -3.36 4.21
N ALA A 11 -3.60 -2.90 3.57
CA ALA A 11 -4.80 -3.72 3.42
C ALA A 11 -4.57 -4.97 2.57
N ASP A 12 -3.71 -4.91 1.54
CA ASP A 12 -3.44 -6.06 0.68
C ASP A 12 -2.61 -7.11 1.40
N GLY A 13 -1.50 -6.72 2.01
CA GLY A 13 -0.66 -7.63 2.79
C GLY A 13 -1.41 -8.26 3.95
N LEU A 14 -2.14 -7.45 4.75
CA LEU A 14 -2.92 -7.92 5.89
C LEU A 14 -4.03 -8.89 5.50
N CYS A 15 -4.86 -8.54 4.51
CA CYS A 15 -5.94 -9.42 4.05
C CYS A 15 -5.40 -10.68 3.36
N GLY A 16 -4.27 -10.58 2.66
CA GLY A 16 -3.64 -11.74 2.02
C GLY A 16 -3.17 -12.77 3.04
N ILE A 17 -2.39 -12.32 4.02
CA ILE A 17 -1.90 -13.25 5.06
C ILE A 17 -3.05 -13.79 5.94
N THR A 18 -4.07 -12.98 6.20
CA THR A 18 -5.29 -13.41 6.92
C THR A 18 -5.98 -14.56 6.20
N GLN A 19 -6.24 -14.45 4.89
CA GLN A 19 -6.83 -15.52 4.09
C GLN A 19 -6.04 -16.83 4.19
N LEU A 20 -4.70 -16.75 4.08
CA LEU A 20 -3.82 -17.92 4.18
C LEU A 20 -3.90 -18.58 5.56
N ARG A 21 -3.99 -17.80 6.64
CA ARG A 21 -4.05 -18.34 8.01
C ARG A 21 -5.42 -18.86 8.37
N LEU A 22 -6.49 -18.26 7.86
CA LEU A 22 -7.84 -18.84 7.97
C LEU A 22 -7.97 -20.18 7.22
N ALA A 23 -7.28 -20.32 6.07
CA ALA A 23 -7.27 -21.57 5.31
C ALA A 23 -6.38 -22.64 5.97
N ASN A 24 -5.24 -22.24 6.50
CA ASN A 24 -4.23 -23.12 7.11
C ASN A 24 -3.65 -22.49 8.38
N PRO A 25 -4.35 -22.63 9.52
CA PRO A 25 -3.91 -22.07 10.80
C PRO A 25 -2.53 -22.60 11.21
N LYS A 26 -1.61 -21.72 11.53
CA LYS A 26 -0.32 -22.08 12.11
C LYS A 26 0.24 -20.93 12.95
N ARG A 27 1.05 -21.26 13.95
CA ARG A 27 1.81 -20.26 14.71
C ARG A 27 3.01 -19.84 13.88
N SER A 28 3.17 -18.54 13.67
CA SER A 28 4.30 -17.92 12.97
C SER A 28 4.76 -16.66 13.68
N THR A 29 6.03 -16.33 13.49
CA THR A 29 6.55 -15.02 13.89
C THR A 29 6.20 -14.01 12.80
N CYS A 30 5.54 -12.91 13.18
CA CYS A 30 5.22 -11.82 12.28
C CYS A 30 6.44 -10.93 12.00
N VAL A 31 6.63 -10.60 10.73
CA VAL A 31 7.55 -9.56 10.27
C VAL A 31 6.75 -8.62 9.37
N THR A 32 6.44 -7.44 9.88
CA THR A 32 5.60 -6.46 9.17
C THR A 32 6.00 -5.04 9.56
N GLY A 33 5.49 -4.04 8.85
CA GLY A 33 5.84 -2.65 9.08
C GLY A 33 4.87 -1.69 8.40
N VAL A 34 5.26 -0.44 8.28
CA VAL A 34 4.50 0.57 7.51
C VAL A 34 4.53 0.24 6.01
N LYS A 35 3.51 0.67 5.27
CA LYS A 35 3.38 0.41 3.81
C LYS A 35 4.64 0.69 2.99
N ARG A 36 5.42 1.70 3.36
CA ARG A 36 6.64 2.08 2.65
C ARG A 36 7.86 1.23 2.98
N ASN A 37 7.80 0.41 4.03
CA ASN A 37 8.88 -0.52 4.35
C ASN A 37 8.72 -1.80 3.51
N ASN A 38 9.32 -1.79 2.34
CA ASN A 38 9.24 -2.87 1.36
C ASN A 38 10.47 -3.79 1.34
N ILE A 39 11.36 -3.68 2.34
CA ILE A 39 12.60 -4.49 2.45
C ILE A 39 12.57 -5.40 3.69
N LEU A 40 11.37 -5.78 4.13
CA LEU A 40 11.13 -6.52 5.38
C LEU A 40 11.92 -7.83 5.49
N LEU A 41 12.11 -8.55 4.39
CA LEU A 41 12.86 -9.81 4.40
C LEU A 41 14.36 -9.59 4.56
N ASN A 42 14.91 -8.50 4.02
CA ASN A 42 16.32 -8.16 4.19
C ASN A 42 16.68 -7.86 5.65
N ASP A 43 15.72 -7.33 6.42
CA ASP A 43 15.90 -6.94 7.81
C ASP A 43 15.47 -8.04 8.80
N ALA A 44 14.84 -9.12 8.30
CA ALA A 44 14.30 -10.19 9.12
C ALA A 44 15.40 -11.06 9.75
N ARG A 45 15.30 -11.29 11.07
CA ARG A 45 16.16 -12.24 11.79
C ARG A 45 15.59 -13.64 11.68
N LEU A 46 15.95 -14.35 10.63
CA LEU A 46 15.48 -15.70 10.34
C LEU A 46 16.33 -16.75 11.03
N SER A 47 15.72 -17.87 11.39
CA SER A 47 16.44 -19.07 11.78
C SER A 47 16.56 -20.04 10.58
N ALA A 48 17.66 -20.78 10.50
CA ALA A 48 17.88 -21.75 9.43
C ALA A 48 16.75 -22.81 9.35
N ASN A 49 16.48 -23.30 8.15
CA ASN A 49 15.45 -24.30 7.85
C ASN A 49 14.03 -23.88 8.26
N SER A 50 13.72 -22.57 8.26
CA SER A 50 12.39 -22.04 8.57
C SER A 50 11.46 -22.11 7.36
N GLN A 51 10.16 -22.03 7.62
CA GLN A 51 9.13 -21.83 6.61
C GLN A 51 8.74 -20.34 6.54
N LEU A 52 8.86 -19.73 5.37
CA LEU A 52 8.54 -18.34 5.14
C LEU A 52 7.30 -18.24 4.24
N THR A 53 6.30 -17.49 4.69
CA THR A 53 5.18 -17.03 3.87
C THR A 53 5.34 -15.54 3.65
N VAL A 54 5.51 -15.11 2.41
CA VAL A 54 5.79 -13.73 2.04
C VAL A 54 4.61 -13.18 1.23
N VAL A 55 4.03 -12.05 1.65
CA VAL A 55 2.83 -11.48 1.03
C VAL A 55 3.01 -9.98 0.80
N ASP A 56 2.78 -9.55 -0.44
CA ASP A 56 2.69 -8.14 -0.83
C ASP A 56 3.94 -7.32 -0.49
N ILE A 57 5.11 -7.89 -0.74
CA ILE A 57 6.39 -7.17 -0.76
C ILE A 57 7.19 -7.54 -2.00
N SER A 58 7.83 -6.54 -2.61
CA SER A 58 8.56 -6.73 -3.86
C SER A 58 9.70 -7.73 -3.73
N LEU A 59 9.65 -8.82 -4.50
CA LEU A 59 10.73 -9.82 -4.57
C LEU A 59 12.04 -9.16 -5.01
N HIS A 60 11.98 -8.27 -6.00
CA HIS A 60 13.15 -7.55 -6.51
C HIS A 60 13.87 -6.77 -5.39
N SER A 61 13.11 -6.05 -4.56
CA SER A 61 13.68 -5.27 -3.46
C SER A 61 14.22 -6.14 -2.31
N ASN A 62 13.76 -7.39 -2.20
CA ASN A 62 14.14 -8.33 -1.15
C ASN A 62 15.02 -9.50 -1.65
N LEU A 63 15.57 -9.39 -2.86
CA LEU A 63 16.34 -10.46 -3.48
C LEU A 63 17.54 -10.92 -2.62
N HIS A 64 18.19 -9.96 -1.94
CA HIS A 64 19.31 -10.29 -1.04
C HIS A 64 18.85 -11.15 0.14
N GLY A 65 17.80 -10.74 0.87
CA GLY A 65 17.25 -11.52 1.99
C GLY A 65 16.67 -12.86 1.54
N LEU A 66 16.03 -12.91 0.36
CA LEU A 66 15.55 -14.16 -0.22
C LEU A 66 16.71 -15.13 -0.49
N THR A 67 17.80 -14.68 -1.09
CA THR A 67 18.97 -15.51 -1.36
C THR A 67 19.55 -16.04 -0.06
N GLN A 68 19.76 -15.20 0.93
CA GLN A 68 20.24 -15.63 2.25
C GLN A 68 19.33 -16.66 2.93
N ALA A 69 18.00 -16.47 2.86
CA ALA A 69 17.04 -17.40 3.44
C ALA A 69 17.11 -18.78 2.74
N LEU A 70 17.21 -18.80 1.41
CA LEU A 70 17.34 -20.03 0.63
C LEU A 70 18.66 -20.76 0.93
N ASP A 71 19.77 -20.04 1.05
CA ASP A 71 21.10 -20.58 1.41
C ASP A 71 21.10 -21.17 2.82
N GLN A 72 20.28 -20.63 3.74
CA GLN A 72 20.06 -21.16 5.08
C GLN A 72 19.08 -22.36 5.12
N GLY A 73 18.64 -22.85 3.97
CA GLY A 73 17.75 -24.00 3.85
C GLY A 73 16.27 -23.68 4.11
N CYS A 74 15.88 -22.41 4.19
CA CYS A 74 14.48 -22.03 4.36
C CYS A 74 13.64 -22.44 3.14
N SER A 75 12.37 -22.77 3.37
CA SER A 75 11.37 -22.91 2.32
C SER A 75 10.54 -21.61 2.25
N VAL A 76 10.36 -21.07 1.05
CA VAL A 76 9.74 -19.78 0.81
C VAL A 76 8.56 -19.92 -0.13
N GLU A 77 7.40 -19.42 0.29
CA GLU A 77 6.23 -19.26 -0.55
C GLU A 77 5.91 -17.77 -0.65
N TRP A 78 5.90 -17.22 -1.89
CA TRP A 78 5.86 -15.80 -2.17
C TRP A 78 4.62 -15.43 -2.98
N PHE A 79 3.80 -14.52 -2.46
CA PHE A 79 2.59 -13.99 -3.10
C PHE A 79 2.75 -12.49 -3.33
N ASP A 80 2.79 -12.05 -4.58
CA ASP A 80 3.05 -10.64 -4.89
C ASP A 80 2.49 -10.22 -6.24
N HIS A 81 2.21 -8.92 -6.37
CA HIS A 81 1.78 -8.32 -7.64
C HIS A 81 2.77 -7.27 -8.18
N HIS A 82 3.85 -7.04 -7.46
CA HIS A 82 4.93 -6.17 -7.92
C HIS A 82 5.78 -6.84 -9.00
N HIS A 83 6.45 -6.01 -9.83
CA HIS A 83 7.40 -6.54 -10.80
C HIS A 83 8.56 -7.26 -10.07
N PRO A 84 8.77 -8.57 -10.29
CA PRO A 84 9.65 -9.36 -9.45
C PRO A 84 11.14 -9.23 -9.81
N GLY A 85 11.47 -8.61 -10.96
CA GLY A 85 12.80 -8.74 -11.54
C GLY A 85 13.11 -10.15 -11.97
N VAL A 86 14.33 -10.62 -11.73
CA VAL A 86 14.75 -12.01 -12.01
C VAL A 86 14.40 -12.90 -10.82
N ILE A 87 13.51 -13.85 -11.03
CA ILE A 87 13.13 -14.84 -9.99
C ILE A 87 14.20 -15.94 -9.92
N PRO A 88 14.83 -16.18 -8.76
CA PRO A 88 15.81 -17.26 -8.60
C PRO A 88 15.16 -18.62 -8.83
N LYS A 89 15.85 -19.52 -9.55
CA LYS A 89 15.45 -20.93 -9.67
C LYS A 89 15.97 -21.71 -8.48
N HIS A 90 15.09 -22.05 -7.54
CA HIS A 90 15.46 -22.80 -6.34
C HIS A 90 14.35 -23.76 -5.93
N ARG A 91 14.71 -25.01 -5.53
CA ARG A 91 13.74 -26.05 -5.13
C ARG A 91 12.86 -25.70 -3.94
N ASN A 92 13.35 -24.81 -3.07
CA ASN A 92 12.65 -24.38 -1.86
C ASN A 92 11.90 -23.05 -2.07
N LEU A 93 11.80 -22.53 -3.29
CA LEU A 93 11.06 -21.31 -3.62
C LEU A 93 9.85 -21.64 -4.48
N VAL A 94 8.69 -21.24 -4.01
CA VAL A 94 7.44 -21.23 -4.76
C VAL A 94 6.95 -19.78 -4.87
N THR A 95 6.61 -19.34 -6.06
CA THR A 95 6.15 -17.98 -6.31
C THR A 95 4.78 -17.97 -6.98
N HIS A 96 3.90 -17.11 -6.48
CA HIS A 96 2.58 -16.79 -7.02
C HIS A 96 2.57 -15.28 -7.32
N ILE A 97 3.06 -14.91 -8.50
CA ILE A 97 3.23 -13.51 -8.90
C ILE A 97 2.39 -13.22 -10.14
N ASP A 98 1.59 -12.17 -10.06
CA ASP A 98 0.79 -11.67 -11.17
C ASP A 98 0.91 -10.14 -11.21
N THR A 99 1.50 -9.60 -12.27
CA THR A 99 1.78 -8.18 -12.43
C THR A 99 0.69 -7.41 -13.18
N ASP A 100 -0.48 -8.05 -13.41
CA ASP A 100 -1.62 -7.37 -14.01
C ASP A 100 -2.03 -6.17 -13.15
N PRO A 101 -2.23 -4.97 -13.72
CA PRO A 101 -2.56 -3.76 -12.96
C PRO A 101 -3.92 -3.82 -12.24
N HIS A 102 -4.76 -4.81 -12.55
CA HIS A 102 -6.06 -5.05 -11.92
C HIS A 102 -6.01 -6.11 -10.81
N VAL A 103 -4.81 -6.61 -10.46
CA VAL A 103 -4.61 -7.67 -9.48
C VAL A 103 -3.78 -7.16 -8.30
N CYS A 104 -4.13 -7.56 -7.09
CA CYS A 104 -3.32 -7.42 -5.88
C CYS A 104 -3.03 -8.79 -5.26
N SER A 105 -2.10 -8.85 -4.32
CA SER A 105 -1.64 -10.11 -3.72
C SER A 105 -2.77 -10.91 -3.07
N SER A 106 -3.69 -10.24 -2.41
CA SER A 106 -4.89 -10.85 -1.82
C SER A 106 -5.84 -11.47 -2.86
N LEU A 107 -5.95 -10.90 -4.07
CA LEU A 107 -6.73 -11.48 -5.17
C LEU A 107 -6.06 -12.75 -5.73
N ILE A 108 -4.73 -12.79 -5.80
CA ILE A 108 -3.97 -14.00 -6.17
C ILE A 108 -4.26 -15.13 -5.17
N ILE A 109 -4.15 -14.81 -3.87
CA ILE A 109 -4.42 -15.76 -2.78
C ILE A 109 -5.87 -16.22 -2.81
N ASN A 110 -6.82 -15.32 -2.99
CA ASN A 110 -8.24 -15.65 -3.09
C ASN A 110 -8.53 -16.65 -4.21
N LYS A 111 -7.93 -16.46 -5.38
CA LYS A 111 -8.04 -17.40 -6.51
C LYS A 111 -7.45 -18.77 -6.16
N LEU A 112 -6.29 -18.80 -5.52
CA LEU A 112 -5.66 -20.05 -5.05
C LEU A 112 -6.55 -20.79 -4.04
N LEU A 113 -7.18 -20.06 -3.12
CA LEU A 113 -8.09 -20.59 -2.10
C LEU A 113 -9.53 -20.80 -2.64
N LYS A 114 -9.72 -20.75 -3.97
CA LYS A 114 -11.02 -20.98 -4.65
C LYS A 114 -12.13 -20.07 -4.09
N ASN A 115 -11.76 -18.82 -3.82
CA ASN A 115 -12.65 -17.76 -3.32
C ASN A 115 -13.27 -18.03 -1.93
N ARG A 116 -12.63 -18.86 -1.12
CA ARG A 116 -13.17 -19.24 0.20
C ARG A 116 -13.36 -18.03 1.13
N PHE A 117 -12.51 -17.01 1.00
CA PHE A 117 -12.54 -15.80 1.83
C PHE A 117 -12.66 -14.53 0.97
N ALA A 118 -13.55 -14.57 -0.04
CA ALA A 118 -13.66 -13.52 -1.06
C ALA A 118 -13.90 -12.12 -0.49
N HIS A 119 -14.61 -11.98 0.64
CA HIS A 119 -14.83 -10.67 1.27
C HIS A 119 -13.51 -10.04 1.75
N TRP A 120 -12.55 -10.81 2.26
CA TRP A 120 -11.22 -10.28 2.59
C TRP A 120 -10.45 -9.81 1.36
N ALA A 121 -10.58 -10.51 0.23
CA ALA A 121 -9.97 -10.06 -1.02
C ALA A 121 -10.65 -8.79 -1.59
N ILE A 122 -11.97 -8.62 -1.38
CA ILE A 122 -12.69 -7.38 -1.72
C ILE A 122 -12.18 -6.21 -0.88
N VAL A 123 -12.00 -6.40 0.44
CA VAL A 123 -11.41 -5.39 1.34
C VAL A 123 -10.03 -4.96 0.84
N ALA A 124 -9.15 -5.94 0.53
CA ALA A 124 -7.82 -5.69 0.00
C ALA A 124 -7.84 -4.87 -1.30
N ALA A 125 -8.66 -5.29 -2.27
CA ALA A 125 -8.76 -4.64 -3.56
C ALA A 125 -9.25 -3.17 -3.44
N PHE A 126 -10.18 -2.88 -2.54
CA PHE A 126 -10.56 -1.50 -2.23
C PHE A 126 -9.44 -0.72 -1.56
N GLY A 127 -8.70 -1.34 -0.64
CA GLY A 127 -7.54 -0.73 0.02
C GLY A 127 -6.44 -0.36 -0.96
N ASP A 128 -6.18 -1.22 -1.95
CA ASP A 128 -5.18 -0.99 -2.99
C ASP A 128 -5.70 -0.17 -4.20
N ASN A 129 -6.90 0.42 -4.03
CA ASN A 129 -7.59 1.28 -5.03
C ASN A 129 -7.96 0.55 -6.34
N LEU A 130 -8.10 -0.78 -6.30
CA LEU A 130 -8.55 -1.62 -7.42
C LEU A 130 -10.08 -1.73 -7.41
N LYS A 131 -10.77 -0.60 -7.56
CA LYS A 131 -12.23 -0.50 -7.41
C LYS A 131 -12.98 -1.44 -8.35
N GLU A 132 -12.59 -1.48 -9.62
CA GLU A 132 -13.25 -2.32 -10.64
C GLU A 132 -13.14 -3.80 -10.28
N SER A 133 -11.97 -4.27 -9.88
CA SER A 133 -11.74 -5.65 -9.44
C SER A 133 -12.55 -5.99 -8.19
N ALA A 134 -12.60 -5.06 -7.21
CA ALA A 134 -13.40 -5.22 -6.00
C ALA A 134 -14.91 -5.34 -6.30
N TYR A 135 -15.47 -4.44 -7.13
CA TYR A 135 -16.87 -4.48 -7.52
C TYR A 135 -17.20 -5.73 -8.36
N SER A 136 -16.31 -6.11 -9.29
CA SER A 136 -16.47 -7.32 -10.10
C SER A 136 -16.55 -8.58 -9.22
N LEU A 137 -15.62 -8.71 -8.26
CA LEU A 137 -15.60 -9.83 -7.33
C LEU A 137 -16.86 -9.82 -6.44
N ALA A 138 -17.24 -8.67 -5.89
CA ALA A 138 -18.44 -8.53 -5.07
C ALA A 138 -19.72 -8.92 -5.83
N THR A 139 -19.83 -8.53 -7.10
CA THR A 139 -20.96 -8.89 -7.97
C THR A 139 -21.00 -10.40 -8.21
N THR A 140 -19.85 -11.04 -8.44
CA THR A 140 -19.76 -12.50 -8.63
C THR A 140 -20.33 -13.27 -7.44
N PHE A 141 -20.19 -12.74 -6.22
CA PHE A 141 -20.73 -13.36 -5.00
C PHE A 141 -22.10 -12.82 -4.58
N GLY A 142 -22.74 -11.98 -5.39
CA GLY A 142 -24.04 -11.40 -5.07
C GLY A 142 -24.03 -10.56 -3.78
N THR A 143 -22.88 -9.92 -3.46
CA THR A 143 -22.73 -9.13 -2.23
C THR A 143 -23.61 -7.88 -2.32
N PRO A 144 -24.54 -7.65 -1.37
CA PRO A 144 -25.39 -6.46 -1.38
C PRO A 144 -24.59 -5.16 -1.29
N GLN A 145 -25.08 -4.09 -1.94
CA GLN A 145 -24.38 -2.79 -1.99
C GLN A 145 -24.01 -2.25 -0.61
N VAL A 146 -24.89 -2.38 0.37
CA VAL A 146 -24.64 -1.94 1.77
C VAL A 146 -23.42 -2.65 2.36
N LYS A 147 -23.24 -3.95 2.10
CA LYS A 147 -22.04 -4.68 2.53
C LYS A 147 -20.81 -4.25 1.74
N ILE A 148 -20.93 -4.01 0.43
CA ILE A 148 -19.82 -3.52 -0.40
C ILE A 148 -19.30 -2.19 0.14
N ASP A 149 -20.19 -1.29 0.53
CA ASP A 149 -19.81 0.02 1.09
C ASP A 149 -19.03 -0.14 2.41
N VAL A 150 -19.44 -1.06 3.27
CA VAL A 150 -18.71 -1.38 4.52
C VAL A 150 -17.35 -2.00 4.23
N LEU A 151 -17.26 -2.97 3.32
CA LEU A 151 -15.99 -3.61 2.92
C LEU A 151 -15.02 -2.60 2.31
N LYS A 152 -15.55 -1.66 1.52
CA LYS A 152 -14.78 -0.55 0.95
C LYS A 152 -14.24 0.37 2.04
N ASP A 153 -15.08 0.80 2.97
CA ASP A 153 -14.67 1.65 4.08
C ASP A 153 -13.57 0.96 4.91
N LEU A 154 -13.75 -0.35 5.20
CA LEU A 154 -12.75 -1.14 5.93
C LEU A 154 -11.41 -1.19 5.18
N GLY A 155 -11.42 -1.49 3.89
CA GLY A 155 -10.20 -1.55 3.07
C GLY A 155 -9.47 -0.23 3.01
N VAL A 156 -10.20 0.88 2.79
CA VAL A 156 -9.64 2.22 2.78
C VAL A 156 -9.06 2.59 4.15
N CYS A 157 -9.75 2.26 5.25
CA CYS A 157 -9.30 2.58 6.61
C CYS A 157 -8.10 1.75 7.05
N ILE A 158 -8.04 0.46 6.72
CA ILE A 158 -6.84 -0.37 6.98
C ILE A 158 -5.65 0.17 6.16
N ASN A 159 -5.87 0.48 4.88
CA ASN A 159 -4.82 1.05 4.06
C ASN A 159 -4.36 2.43 4.58
N TYR A 160 -5.28 3.28 5.04
CA TYR A 160 -4.94 4.53 5.72
C TYR A 160 -4.06 4.29 6.96
N ASN A 161 -4.38 3.29 7.77
CA ASN A 161 -3.59 2.96 8.96
C ASN A 161 -2.15 2.53 8.62
N SER A 162 -1.89 2.06 7.41
CA SER A 162 -0.56 1.61 6.99
C SER A 162 0.41 2.73 6.61
N TYR A 163 -0.10 3.95 6.36
CA TYR A 163 0.73 5.08 5.99
C TYR A 163 1.35 5.76 7.22
N GLY A 164 2.66 5.91 7.21
CA GLY A 164 3.44 6.57 8.23
C GLY A 164 4.92 6.59 7.83
N ALA A 165 5.75 7.27 8.58
CA ALA A 165 7.20 7.17 8.48
C ALA A 165 7.73 6.00 9.33
N CYS A 166 7.03 5.67 10.41
CA CYS A 166 7.35 4.58 11.33
C CYS A 166 6.06 4.04 11.98
N ILE A 167 6.17 2.97 12.72
CA ILE A 167 5.04 2.30 13.40
C ILE A 167 4.33 3.24 14.39
N GLU A 168 5.06 4.13 15.05
CA GLU A 168 4.53 5.08 16.03
C GLU A 168 3.62 6.15 15.41
N ASP A 169 3.61 6.26 14.09
CA ASP A 169 2.66 7.12 13.37
C ASP A 169 1.28 6.47 13.22
N LEU A 170 1.21 5.15 13.29
CA LEU A 170 -0.01 4.36 13.05
C LEU A 170 -0.94 4.38 14.26
N HIS A 171 -2.23 4.12 14.05
CA HIS A 171 -3.21 3.96 15.12
C HIS A 171 -3.20 2.53 15.68
N TYR A 172 -3.03 1.54 14.79
CA TYR A 172 -2.84 0.13 15.16
C TYR A 172 -1.54 -0.37 14.56
N HIS A 173 -0.77 -1.11 15.36
CA HIS A 173 0.36 -1.89 14.84
C HIS A 173 -0.16 -2.94 13.84
N PRO A 174 0.45 -3.13 12.66
CA PRO A 174 -0.03 -4.11 11.68
C PRO A 174 -0.15 -5.53 12.23
N GLU A 175 0.77 -5.96 13.09
CA GLU A 175 0.69 -7.25 13.78
C GLU A 175 -0.53 -7.35 14.70
N THR A 176 -0.93 -6.25 15.37
CA THR A 176 -2.15 -6.22 16.18
C THR A 176 -3.39 -6.40 15.32
N LEU A 177 -3.47 -5.69 14.18
CA LEU A 177 -4.56 -5.88 13.23
C LEU A 177 -4.60 -7.31 12.70
N TYR A 178 -3.45 -7.84 12.28
CA TYR A 178 -3.34 -9.23 11.81
C TYR A 178 -3.85 -10.24 12.85
N ASN A 179 -3.43 -10.10 14.10
CA ASN A 179 -3.86 -11.01 15.19
C ASN A 179 -5.38 -10.96 15.42
N ILE A 180 -6.00 -9.79 15.28
CA ILE A 180 -7.47 -9.66 15.40
C ILE A 180 -8.15 -10.20 14.13
N MET A 181 -7.68 -9.83 12.94
CA MET A 181 -8.33 -10.19 11.67
C MET A 181 -8.42 -11.71 11.45
N GLN A 182 -7.42 -12.49 11.86
CA GLN A 182 -7.44 -13.94 11.70
C GLN A 182 -8.43 -14.67 12.62
N GLU A 183 -9.11 -13.97 13.54
CA GLU A 183 -10.19 -14.52 14.34
C GLU A 183 -11.54 -14.52 13.59
N PHE A 184 -11.62 -13.84 12.44
CA PHE A 184 -12.83 -13.64 11.66
C PHE A 184 -12.70 -14.17 10.24
N ASP A 185 -13.51 -15.16 9.88
CA ASP A 185 -13.59 -15.70 8.51
C ASP A 185 -14.27 -14.74 7.51
N ASP A 186 -15.16 -13.86 8.02
CA ASP A 186 -15.79 -12.79 7.25
C ASP A 186 -15.48 -11.42 7.88
N PRO A 187 -14.95 -10.44 7.13
CA PRO A 187 -14.68 -9.09 7.63
C PRO A 187 -15.92 -8.36 8.15
N MET A 188 -17.13 -8.77 7.76
CA MET A 188 -18.37 -8.22 8.31
C MET A 188 -18.53 -8.54 9.80
N ASN A 189 -18.07 -9.72 10.24
CA ASN A 189 -18.07 -10.09 11.65
C ASN A 189 -17.05 -9.27 12.43
N LEU A 190 -15.85 -9.04 11.88
CA LEU A 190 -14.88 -8.13 12.48
C LEU A 190 -15.47 -6.73 12.69
N VAL A 191 -16.16 -6.19 11.68
CA VAL A 191 -16.80 -4.86 11.79
C VAL A 191 -17.93 -4.86 12.83
N ALA A 192 -18.67 -5.95 12.98
CA ALA A 192 -19.78 -6.04 13.93
C ALA A 192 -19.29 -6.21 15.39
N GLU A 193 -18.15 -6.85 15.59
CA GLU A 193 -17.68 -7.28 16.92
C GLU A 193 -16.50 -6.44 17.45
N THR A 194 -15.95 -5.50 16.64
CA THR A 194 -14.80 -4.67 17.03
C THR A 194 -15.00 -3.18 16.71
N ASP A 195 -14.24 -2.33 17.38
CA ASP A 195 -14.22 -0.90 17.13
C ASP A 195 -13.17 -0.46 16.07
N ILE A 196 -12.58 -1.41 15.33
CA ILE A 196 -11.51 -1.11 14.38
C ILE A 196 -11.99 -0.14 13.30
N LEU A 197 -13.09 -0.47 12.61
CA LEU A 197 -13.60 0.39 11.52
C LEU A 197 -14.04 1.76 12.03
N PRO A 198 -14.91 1.92 13.05
CA PRO A 198 -15.32 3.24 13.50
C PRO A 198 -14.13 4.07 14.02
N THR A 199 -13.17 3.46 14.71
CA THR A 199 -11.96 4.14 15.19
C THR A 199 -11.10 4.66 14.04
N LEU A 200 -10.74 3.79 13.09
CA LEU A 200 -9.92 4.18 11.95
C LEU A 200 -10.61 5.21 11.06
N LYS A 201 -11.93 5.07 10.88
CA LYS A 201 -12.73 6.01 10.07
C LYS A 201 -12.75 7.40 10.69
N ALA A 202 -12.97 7.51 12.01
CA ALA A 202 -12.94 8.78 12.72
C ALA A 202 -11.57 9.48 12.59
N HIS A 203 -10.48 8.72 12.73
CA HIS A 203 -9.13 9.24 12.56
C HIS A 203 -8.82 9.65 11.11
N TYR A 204 -9.25 8.83 10.14
CA TYR A 204 -9.11 9.16 8.72
C TYR A 204 -9.81 10.47 8.36
N GLU A 205 -11.06 10.66 8.81
CA GLU A 205 -11.83 11.86 8.55
C GLU A 205 -11.22 13.11 9.22
N ALA A 206 -10.70 12.97 10.44
CA ALA A 206 -10.00 14.05 11.15
C ALA A 206 -8.70 14.46 10.43
N ASP A 207 -7.89 13.48 9.99
CA ASP A 207 -6.66 13.73 9.27
C ASP A 207 -6.95 14.36 7.89
N LEU A 208 -7.98 13.88 7.19
CA LEU A 208 -8.40 14.42 5.90
C LEU A 208 -8.92 15.86 6.03
N THR A 209 -9.68 16.14 7.09
CA THR A 209 -10.14 17.50 7.41
C THR A 209 -8.95 18.42 7.67
N SER A 210 -7.95 17.95 8.42
CA SER A 210 -6.72 18.70 8.66
C SER A 210 -5.99 19.01 7.36
N ALA A 211 -5.91 18.05 6.43
CA ALA A 211 -5.27 18.25 5.13
C ALA A 211 -6.05 19.23 4.23
N ARG A 212 -7.38 19.19 4.23
CA ARG A 212 -8.24 20.10 3.46
C ARG A 212 -8.12 21.56 3.89
N ASN A 213 -7.74 21.82 5.15
CA ASN A 213 -7.49 23.15 5.68
C ASN A 213 -6.12 23.72 5.26
N ILE A 214 -5.26 22.93 4.62
CA ILE A 214 -3.98 23.39 4.09
C ILE A 214 -4.21 24.03 2.70
N PRO A 215 -3.71 25.24 2.44
CA PRO A 215 -3.82 25.85 1.14
C PRO A 215 -3.15 25.03 0.04
N VAL A 216 -3.88 24.80 -1.05
CA VAL A 216 -3.34 24.20 -2.27
C VAL A 216 -2.94 25.32 -3.22
N LYS A 217 -1.66 25.50 -3.47
CA LYS A 217 -1.12 26.49 -4.40
C LYS A 217 -1.28 25.97 -5.83
N ALA A 218 -2.18 26.57 -6.60
CA ALA A 218 -2.21 26.38 -8.05
C ALA A 218 -0.99 27.09 -8.66
N ILE A 219 -0.16 26.34 -9.36
CA ILE A 219 0.97 26.89 -10.12
C ILE A 219 0.45 27.42 -11.47
N ASN A 220 -0.47 26.66 -12.05
CA ASN A 220 -1.24 27.00 -13.27
C ASN A 220 -2.50 26.12 -13.31
N ASP A 221 -3.21 26.09 -14.42
CA ASP A 221 -4.44 25.31 -14.58
C ASP A 221 -4.20 23.78 -14.51
N TYR A 222 -2.98 23.32 -14.80
CA TYR A 222 -2.61 21.91 -14.94
C TYR A 222 -1.76 21.38 -13.79
N VAL A 223 -1.28 22.23 -12.86
CA VAL A 223 -0.37 21.84 -11.78
C VAL A 223 -0.74 22.52 -10.48
N ALA A 224 -0.79 21.77 -9.39
CA ALA A 224 -0.95 22.32 -8.04
C ALA A 224 -0.06 21.59 -7.03
N ILE A 225 0.35 22.32 -5.99
CA ILE A 225 1.20 21.85 -4.91
C ILE A 225 0.57 22.21 -3.57
N ALA A 226 0.59 21.27 -2.62
CA ALA A 226 0.28 21.54 -1.22
C ALA A 226 1.47 21.12 -0.35
N ILE A 227 1.77 21.91 0.68
CA ILE A 227 2.83 21.64 1.65
C ILE A 227 2.19 21.34 3.01
N LEU A 228 2.33 20.11 3.47
CA LEU A 228 1.83 19.64 4.74
C LEU A 228 2.93 19.72 5.81
N PRO A 229 2.57 20.05 7.07
CA PRO A 229 3.54 20.10 8.16
C PRO A 229 4.09 18.71 8.49
N ASN A 230 5.26 18.66 9.13
CA ASN A 230 5.85 17.42 9.66
C ASN A 230 5.09 16.92 10.90
N LYS A 231 3.90 16.38 10.69
CA LYS A 231 3.04 15.81 11.73
C LYS A 231 2.60 14.40 11.37
N LYS A 232 2.30 13.58 12.37
CA LYS A 232 1.83 12.19 12.18
C LYS A 232 0.64 12.12 11.22
N TRP A 233 -0.37 12.97 11.42
CA TRP A 233 -1.56 13.01 10.57
C TRP A 233 -1.21 13.30 9.10
N ALA A 234 -0.29 14.22 8.85
CA ALA A 234 0.11 14.58 7.49
C ALA A 234 0.80 13.40 6.78
N ARG A 235 1.62 12.64 7.50
CA ARG A 235 2.28 11.45 6.97
C ARG A 235 1.29 10.33 6.65
N ARG A 236 0.26 10.12 7.50
CA ARG A 236 -0.80 9.12 7.26
C ARG A 236 -1.68 9.46 6.06
N ILE A 237 -2.08 10.74 5.92
CA ILE A 237 -3.07 11.13 4.91
C ILE A 237 -2.48 11.47 3.54
N ASN A 238 -1.18 11.71 3.45
CA ASN A 238 -0.49 12.22 2.25
C ASN A 238 -0.93 11.55 0.94
N GLY A 239 -0.79 10.22 0.85
CA GLY A 239 -1.13 9.48 -0.37
C GLY A 239 -2.63 9.52 -0.70
N LEU A 240 -3.48 9.43 0.33
CA LEU A 240 -4.93 9.48 0.18
C LEU A 240 -5.43 10.88 -0.17
N TYR A 241 -4.84 11.91 0.43
CA TYR A 241 -5.14 13.29 0.09
C TYR A 241 -4.73 13.63 -1.35
N ALA A 242 -3.57 13.15 -1.78
CA ALA A 242 -3.13 13.29 -3.18
C ALA A 242 -4.13 12.63 -4.15
N ASN A 243 -4.65 11.43 -3.81
CA ASN A 243 -5.71 10.78 -4.59
C ASN A 243 -7.01 11.59 -4.59
N THR A 244 -7.38 12.16 -3.43
CA THR A 244 -8.58 13.01 -3.30
C THR A 244 -8.50 14.22 -4.22
N LEU A 245 -7.36 14.92 -4.24
CA LEU A 245 -7.15 16.07 -5.12
C LEU A 245 -7.19 15.67 -6.60
N SER A 246 -6.53 14.57 -6.96
CA SER A 246 -6.55 14.05 -8.34
C SER A 246 -7.95 13.68 -8.81
N ASN A 247 -8.80 13.16 -7.91
CA ASN A 247 -10.19 12.83 -8.22
C ASN A 247 -11.07 14.09 -8.41
N HIS A 248 -10.81 15.16 -7.64
CA HIS A 248 -11.57 16.41 -7.74
C HIS A 248 -11.14 17.27 -8.94
N PHE A 249 -9.89 17.16 -9.34
CA PHE A 249 -9.29 17.93 -10.43
C PHE A 249 -8.60 16.98 -11.43
N PRO A 250 -9.38 16.25 -12.23
CA PRO A 250 -8.86 15.13 -13.05
C PRO A 250 -7.90 15.55 -14.17
N ASP A 251 -7.91 16.83 -14.54
CA ASP A 251 -7.01 17.41 -15.56
C ASP A 251 -5.70 17.98 -14.96
N ARG A 252 -5.56 17.93 -13.62
CA ARG A 252 -4.47 18.57 -12.90
C ARG A 252 -3.53 17.57 -12.26
N ALA A 253 -2.22 17.77 -12.45
CA ALA A 253 -1.19 17.08 -11.69
C ALA A 253 -1.07 17.69 -10.28
N HIS A 254 -0.86 16.85 -9.28
CA HIS A 254 -0.73 17.29 -7.89
C HIS A 254 0.58 16.78 -7.28
N ALA A 255 1.28 17.66 -6.56
CA ALA A 255 2.37 17.26 -5.67
C ALA A 255 2.02 17.64 -4.22
N ILE A 256 2.05 16.65 -3.34
CA ILE A 256 1.89 16.85 -1.89
C ILE A 256 3.24 16.68 -1.24
N LEU A 257 3.73 17.76 -0.67
CA LEU A 257 5.00 17.80 0.03
C LEU A 257 4.76 17.69 1.53
N ILE A 258 5.61 16.97 2.24
CA ILE A 258 5.65 16.96 3.71
C ILE A 258 6.97 17.55 4.15
N GLU A 259 6.92 18.55 5.01
CA GLU A 259 8.10 19.17 5.62
C GLU A 259 8.96 18.13 6.36
N LYS A 260 10.27 18.29 6.26
CA LYS A 260 11.31 17.62 7.06
C LYS A 260 12.31 18.67 7.55
N SER A 261 13.19 18.27 8.45
CA SER A 261 14.24 19.15 8.96
C SER A 261 15.22 19.65 7.88
N ASP A 262 15.37 18.87 6.81
CA ASP A 262 16.37 19.06 5.75
C ASP A 262 15.75 19.17 4.34
N GLY A 263 14.43 19.43 4.25
CA GLY A 263 13.73 19.54 2.98
C GLY A 263 12.31 18.98 3.04
N TYR A 264 11.94 18.16 2.08
CA TYR A 264 10.59 17.62 1.94
C TYR A 264 10.61 16.15 1.47
N THR A 265 9.55 15.40 1.78
CA THR A 265 9.15 14.27 0.92
C THR A 265 8.06 14.76 -0.03
N ALA A 266 8.01 14.24 -1.24
CA ALA A 266 6.95 14.56 -2.19
C ALA A 266 6.20 13.32 -2.65
N SER A 267 4.88 13.45 -2.79
CA SER A 267 3.99 12.48 -3.44
C SER A 267 3.36 13.13 -4.65
N ILE A 268 3.61 12.59 -5.83
CA ILE A 268 3.16 13.12 -7.12
C ILE A 268 2.01 12.25 -7.63
N ARG A 269 0.99 12.89 -8.20
CA ARG A 269 -0.08 12.24 -8.96
C ARG A 269 -0.17 12.89 -10.34
N ALA A 270 -0.13 12.07 -11.37
CA ALA A 270 -0.48 12.50 -12.72
C ALA A 270 -1.98 12.87 -12.78
N PRO A 271 -2.38 13.72 -13.73
CA PRO A 271 -3.79 13.94 -14.02
C PRO A 271 -4.49 12.62 -14.38
N GLN A 272 -5.74 12.44 -13.97
CA GLN A 272 -6.49 11.22 -14.33
C GLN A 272 -6.74 11.11 -15.84
N ASN A 273 -6.99 12.25 -16.49
CA ASN A 273 -7.22 12.32 -17.93
C ASN A 273 -5.92 12.26 -18.75
N ASN A 274 -4.75 12.34 -18.08
CA ASN A 274 -3.43 12.10 -18.66
C ASN A 274 -2.55 11.35 -17.66
N PRO A 275 -2.80 10.05 -17.41
CA PRO A 275 -2.23 9.28 -16.31
C PRO A 275 -0.79 8.80 -16.58
N LEU A 276 0.05 9.68 -17.15
CA LEU A 276 1.38 9.35 -17.61
C LEU A 276 2.46 10.20 -16.91
N ASN A 277 3.68 9.73 -16.95
CA ASN A 277 4.91 10.48 -16.67
C ASN A 277 5.18 10.91 -15.22
N ALA A 278 4.36 10.58 -14.20
CA ALA A 278 4.69 10.94 -12.82
C ALA A 278 6.09 10.43 -12.41
N HIS A 279 6.45 9.19 -12.81
CA HIS A 279 7.77 8.64 -12.54
C HIS A 279 8.89 9.41 -13.25
N GLN A 280 8.65 9.94 -14.47
CA GLN A 280 9.67 10.70 -15.21
C GLN A 280 9.98 12.02 -14.51
N VAL A 281 8.99 12.67 -13.93
CA VAL A 281 9.18 13.85 -13.08
C VAL A 281 10.00 13.46 -11.84
N ALA A 282 9.60 12.41 -11.12
CA ALA A 282 10.29 11.98 -9.91
C ALA A 282 11.75 11.58 -10.18
N LEU A 283 12.05 10.87 -11.27
CA LEU A 283 13.41 10.44 -11.67
C LEU A 283 14.38 11.61 -11.97
N LYS A 284 13.90 12.86 -12.05
CA LYS A 284 14.78 14.03 -12.11
C LYS A 284 15.44 14.36 -10.77
N PHE A 285 15.02 13.72 -9.69
CA PHE A 285 15.52 13.91 -8.33
C PHE A 285 16.21 12.62 -7.86
N GLU A 286 17.30 12.76 -7.12
CA GLU A 286 18.18 11.65 -6.69
C GLU A 286 17.42 10.50 -6.01
N THR A 287 16.40 10.83 -5.19
CA THR A 287 15.62 9.86 -4.42
C THR A 287 14.22 9.62 -4.99
N GLY A 288 14.02 9.98 -6.25
CA GLY A 288 12.74 9.91 -6.93
C GLY A 288 12.49 8.56 -7.60
N GLY A 289 11.22 8.14 -7.62
CA GLY A 289 10.79 6.91 -8.30
C GLY A 289 9.29 6.73 -8.26
N GLY A 290 8.80 5.70 -8.95
CA GLY A 290 7.37 5.40 -8.97
C GLY A 290 6.86 4.84 -10.28
N ARG A 291 5.53 4.95 -10.47
CA ARG A 291 4.80 4.48 -11.66
C ARG A 291 4.35 5.67 -12.51
N HIS A 292 3.76 5.40 -13.68
CA HIS A 292 3.23 6.45 -14.58
C HIS A 292 2.20 7.36 -13.90
N THR A 293 1.27 6.78 -13.14
CA THR A 293 0.17 7.50 -12.49
C THR A 293 0.53 8.16 -11.17
N ALA A 294 1.53 7.60 -10.45
CA ALA A 294 1.91 8.02 -9.11
C ALA A 294 3.39 7.78 -8.86
N ALA A 295 4.06 8.77 -8.31
CA ALA A 295 5.47 8.72 -7.98
C ALA A 295 5.76 9.44 -6.66
N GLY A 296 6.96 9.26 -6.14
CA GLY A 296 7.41 9.92 -4.91
C GLY A 296 8.87 10.33 -4.98
N ILE A 297 9.23 11.31 -4.16
CA ILE A 297 10.61 11.74 -3.92
C ILE A 297 10.83 11.62 -2.40
N GLN A 298 11.79 10.81 -1.99
CA GLN A 298 12.03 10.54 -0.56
C GLN A 298 12.73 11.71 0.14
N HIS A 299 13.56 12.43 -0.61
CA HIS A 299 14.21 13.65 -0.14
C HIS A 299 14.25 14.66 -1.28
N LEU A 300 13.54 15.76 -1.11
CA LEU A 300 13.51 16.94 -1.98
C LEU A 300 14.12 18.11 -1.20
N PRO A 301 15.32 18.59 -1.54
CA PRO A 301 15.90 19.78 -0.93
C PRO A 301 15.00 21.01 -1.09
N ALA A 302 15.00 21.89 -0.10
CA ALA A 302 14.08 23.04 -0.08
C ALA A 302 14.27 24.00 -1.27
N ASP A 303 15.48 24.15 -1.76
CA ASP A 303 15.84 24.95 -2.92
C ASP A 303 15.40 24.35 -4.26
N GLN A 304 14.98 23.08 -4.28
CA GLN A 304 14.53 22.38 -5.49
C GLN A 304 12.99 22.39 -5.68
N ILE A 305 12.21 23.05 -4.83
CA ILE A 305 10.75 23.16 -5.01
C ILE A 305 10.42 23.83 -6.35
N SER A 306 11.06 24.94 -6.69
CA SER A 306 10.85 25.63 -7.96
C SER A 306 11.24 24.78 -9.17
N TYR A 307 12.23 23.93 -9.05
CA TYR A 307 12.60 22.97 -10.08
C TYR A 307 11.52 21.89 -10.24
N LEU A 308 10.95 21.38 -9.14
CA LEU A 308 9.80 20.46 -9.18
C LEU A 308 8.59 21.11 -9.85
N GLU A 309 8.26 22.37 -9.52
CA GLU A 309 7.18 23.15 -10.17
C GLU A 309 7.41 23.22 -11.69
N GLY A 310 8.64 23.50 -12.12
CA GLY A 310 9.02 23.55 -13.52
C GLY A 310 8.92 22.22 -14.25
N GLU A 311 9.37 21.12 -13.63
CA GLU A 311 9.28 19.77 -14.22
C GLU A 311 7.81 19.30 -14.34
N LEU A 312 6.97 19.54 -13.34
CA LEU A 312 5.54 19.25 -13.41
C LEU A 312 4.87 20.06 -14.54
N THR A 313 5.16 21.36 -14.63
CA THR A 313 4.62 22.23 -15.68
C THR A 313 5.04 21.75 -17.07
N ARG A 314 6.31 21.41 -17.27
CA ARG A 314 6.83 20.90 -18.56
C ARG A 314 6.14 19.61 -19.01
N HIS A 315 5.78 18.72 -18.08
CA HIS A 315 5.20 17.43 -18.42
C HIS A 315 3.68 17.47 -18.60
N TYR A 316 2.99 18.41 -17.97
CA TYR A 316 1.51 18.37 -17.90
C TYR A 316 0.82 19.58 -18.53
N CYS A 317 1.52 20.70 -18.75
CA CYS A 317 0.93 21.78 -19.53
C CYS A 317 0.92 21.44 -21.03
N PRO A 318 -0.19 21.71 -21.75
CA PRO A 318 -0.20 21.65 -23.20
C PRO A 318 0.85 22.61 -23.78
N HIS A 319 1.56 22.17 -24.79
CA HIS A 319 2.48 23.00 -25.59
C HIS A 319 1.72 23.79 -26.62
#